data_afe914d1161792142863ec524a666219
#
_entry.id   afe914d1161792142863ec524a666219
#
_cell.length_a   1.000
_cell.length_b   1.000
_cell.length_c   1.000
_cell.angle_alpha   90.00
_cell.angle_beta   90.00
_cell.angle_gamma   90.00
#
_symmetry.space_group_name_H-M   'P 1'
#
loop_
_entity.id
_entity.type
_entity.pdbx_description
1 polymer ?
#
loop_
_entity_poly.entity_id
_entity_poly.type
_entity_poly.pdbx_seq_one_letter_code
_entity_poly.pdbx_strand_id
1 'polypeptide(L)'
;MYRKTFSDYKKTLDNDIRTIIHKGKNVACYKFPWFQTILNFAKQEKTHIKREELSKPFVEKIIKHTKKSPFQGQAKVRDGKMLKSVKDHIDGKINMEKLLLITEKEGFKDVVRALPIVGIGRKKITNDLYIDEMKINKRIILQDKFLMLAQDENLVKLLDAGTDSRWDLQQRVWEKKIHPSALISFDENNGMLVEERFNQRIFLTSTKPTLTNYQGDVCFYCRKPYSLDNLEVEHFIPLDLDKSFYLQKKKRLKYNLNNVGNLVNACKKCNGPKGKWHLYFPKKKFWYELHSRNEQMCNSEKPLELTLQSNLGKTKEQRFQKLVELRDLCFELYMQEWEGPSEMYGPMQYDKN
;
A
#
# COMPACT_ATOMS: atom_id res chain seq x y z
N MET A 1 13.76 -5.32 -33.15
CA MET A 1 14.09 -5.00 -31.74
C MET A 1 13.41 -3.68 -31.39
N TYR A 2 12.24 -3.70 -30.71
CA TYR A 2 11.54 -2.48 -30.31
C TYR A 2 12.40 -1.74 -29.27
N ARG A 3 12.84 -0.52 -29.56
CA ARG A 3 13.43 0.36 -28.55
C ARG A 3 12.35 0.74 -27.55
N LYS A 4 12.50 0.32 -26.28
CA LYS A 4 11.61 0.75 -25.20
C LYS A 4 11.65 2.28 -25.12
N THR A 5 10.46 2.90 -25.08
CA THR A 5 10.33 4.34 -24.91
C THR A 5 10.63 4.74 -23.46
N PHE A 6 10.85 6.02 -23.19
CA PHE A 6 10.99 6.53 -21.81
C PHE A 6 9.77 6.21 -20.94
N SER A 7 8.56 6.29 -21.52
CA SER A 7 7.32 5.90 -20.84
C SER A 7 7.33 4.45 -20.37
N ASP A 8 7.88 3.53 -21.18
CA ASP A 8 7.99 2.11 -20.83
C ASP A 8 8.96 1.88 -19.67
N TYR A 9 10.08 2.61 -19.64
CA TYR A 9 11.05 2.53 -18.54
C TYR A 9 10.48 3.07 -17.23
N LYS A 10 9.76 4.20 -17.28
CA LYS A 10 9.10 4.79 -16.12
C LYS A 10 8.08 3.83 -15.51
N LYS A 11 7.24 3.22 -16.35
CA LYS A 11 6.23 2.24 -15.91
C LYS A 11 6.87 0.98 -15.29
N THR A 12 7.98 0.52 -15.85
CA THR A 12 8.71 -0.65 -15.33
C THR A 12 9.31 -0.33 -13.97
N LEU A 13 9.97 0.82 -13.79
CA LEU A 13 10.59 1.21 -12.53
C LEU A 13 9.55 1.50 -11.44
N ASP A 14 8.41 2.11 -11.75
CA ASP A 14 7.30 2.28 -10.82
C ASP A 14 6.80 0.93 -10.29
N ASN A 15 6.57 -0.05 -11.17
CA ASN A 15 6.17 -1.40 -10.78
C ASN A 15 7.24 -2.09 -9.90
N ASP A 16 8.51 -1.91 -10.21
CA ASP A 16 9.62 -2.44 -9.41
C ASP A 16 9.64 -1.84 -8.01
N ILE A 17 9.47 -0.52 -7.90
CA ILE A 17 9.40 0.19 -6.62
C ILE A 17 8.21 -0.31 -5.80
N ARG A 18 7.03 -0.40 -6.37
CA ARG A 18 5.84 -0.94 -5.69
C ARG A 18 6.08 -2.38 -5.22
N THR A 19 6.70 -3.20 -6.04
CA THR A 19 7.09 -4.57 -5.67
C THR A 19 8.06 -4.59 -4.48
N ILE A 20 9.04 -3.68 -4.44
CA ILE A 20 9.98 -3.53 -3.33
C ILE A 20 9.26 -3.15 -2.04
N ILE A 21 8.35 -2.17 -2.10
CA ILE A 21 7.58 -1.70 -0.96
C ILE A 21 6.67 -2.82 -0.40
N HIS A 22 5.96 -3.54 -1.28
CA HIS A 22 4.96 -4.54 -0.87
C HIS A 22 5.55 -5.90 -0.51
N LYS A 23 6.44 -6.43 -1.35
CA LYS A 23 7.00 -7.77 -1.23
C LYS A 23 8.38 -7.77 -0.55
N GLY A 24 8.87 -6.61 -0.15
CA GLY A 24 10.11 -6.49 0.60
C GLY A 24 10.02 -7.18 1.96
N LYS A 25 10.99 -8.05 2.26
CA LYS A 25 11.10 -8.64 3.60
C LYS A 25 11.48 -7.56 4.61
N ASN A 26 10.58 -7.24 5.53
CA ASN A 26 10.77 -6.23 6.56
C ASN A 26 10.97 -6.90 7.92
N VAL A 27 12.20 -7.02 8.39
CA VAL A 27 12.54 -7.45 9.77
C VAL A 27 12.52 -6.27 10.72
N ALA A 28 12.80 -5.06 10.21
CA ALA A 28 12.68 -3.76 10.86
C ALA A 28 12.21 -2.72 9.84
N CYS A 29 11.87 -1.54 10.31
CA CYS A 29 11.27 -0.46 9.52
C CYS A 29 12.18 0.15 8.44
N TYR A 30 13.49 -0.07 8.47
CA TYR A 30 14.51 0.74 7.78
C TYR A 30 14.30 0.92 6.27
N LYS A 31 13.68 -0.02 5.57
CA LYS A 31 13.41 0.12 4.12
C LYS A 31 12.46 1.26 3.80
N PHE A 32 11.46 1.52 4.66
CA PHE A 32 10.48 2.57 4.45
C PHE A 32 11.11 3.96 4.51
N PRO A 33 11.73 4.38 5.63
CA PRO A 33 12.38 5.68 5.70
C PRO A 33 13.55 5.81 4.72
N TRP A 34 14.26 4.71 4.40
CA TRP A 34 15.32 4.73 3.41
C TRP A 34 14.78 5.08 2.02
N PHE A 35 13.74 4.38 1.56
CA PHE A 35 13.12 4.67 0.27
C PHE A 35 12.61 6.11 0.20
N GLN A 36 11.87 6.57 1.22
CA GLN A 36 11.35 7.94 1.26
C GLN A 36 12.46 8.99 1.31
N THR A 37 13.59 8.70 1.95
CA THR A 37 14.74 9.61 2.00
C THR A 37 15.38 9.76 0.63
N ILE A 38 15.67 8.67 -0.07
CA ILE A 38 16.27 8.75 -1.41
C ILE A 38 15.30 9.33 -2.44
N LEU A 39 13.99 9.08 -2.31
CA LEU A 39 12.95 9.69 -3.15
C LEU A 39 12.91 11.21 -2.99
N ASN A 40 13.04 11.70 -1.75
CA ASN A 40 13.10 13.15 -1.49
C ASN A 40 14.35 13.80 -2.11
N PHE A 41 15.51 13.17 -2.04
CA PHE A 41 16.72 13.66 -2.71
C PHE A 41 16.61 13.57 -4.24
N ALA A 42 15.98 12.52 -4.76
CA ALA A 42 15.73 12.39 -6.20
C ALA A 42 14.82 13.52 -6.73
N LYS A 43 13.78 13.89 -5.96
CA LYS A 43 12.93 15.05 -6.27
C LYS A 43 13.71 16.37 -6.30
N GLN A 44 14.76 16.50 -5.50
CA GLN A 44 15.66 17.67 -5.48
C GLN A 44 16.78 17.59 -6.54
N GLU A 45 16.73 16.62 -7.44
CA GLU A 45 17.74 16.33 -8.50
C GLU A 45 19.16 16.10 -7.96
N LYS A 46 19.27 15.78 -6.66
CA LYS A 46 20.55 15.56 -6.01
C LYS A 46 21.07 14.18 -6.32
N THR A 47 22.15 14.11 -7.10
CA THR A 47 22.73 12.84 -7.60
C THR A 47 23.62 12.16 -6.58
N HIS A 48 24.61 12.89 -6.02
CA HIS A 48 25.59 12.39 -5.06
C HIS A 48 25.18 12.79 -3.64
N ILE A 49 24.92 11.82 -2.79
CA ILE A 49 24.41 12.08 -1.43
C ILE A 49 25.31 11.42 -0.40
N LYS A 50 25.95 12.22 0.42
CA LYS A 50 26.80 11.75 1.51
C LYS A 50 25.97 11.13 2.64
N ARG A 51 26.56 10.19 3.37
CA ARG A 51 25.93 9.48 4.50
C ARG A 51 25.41 10.42 5.57
N GLU A 52 26.16 11.47 5.90
CA GLU A 52 25.75 12.52 6.86
C GLU A 52 24.46 13.22 6.44
N GLU A 53 24.31 13.54 5.16
CA GLU A 53 23.10 14.20 4.62
C GLU A 53 21.87 13.28 4.66
N LEU A 54 22.07 11.97 4.50
CA LEU A 54 21.02 10.97 4.59
C LEU A 54 20.49 10.79 6.02
N SER A 55 21.33 11.04 7.03
CA SER A 55 21.06 10.63 8.42
C SER A 55 19.87 11.35 9.03
N LYS A 56 19.76 12.68 8.86
CA LYS A 56 18.69 13.47 9.44
C LYS A 56 17.31 13.11 8.84
N PRO A 57 17.07 13.20 7.52
CA PRO A 57 15.76 12.87 6.96
C PRO A 57 15.36 11.41 7.18
N PHE A 58 16.32 10.48 7.24
CA PHE A 58 16.08 9.09 7.54
C PHE A 58 15.57 8.88 8.97
N VAL A 59 16.27 9.43 9.97
CA VAL A 59 15.91 9.21 11.37
C VAL A 59 14.65 9.97 11.78
N GLU A 60 14.40 11.16 11.22
CA GLU A 60 13.18 11.95 11.50
C GLU A 60 11.91 11.16 11.12
N LYS A 61 11.95 10.41 10.01
CA LYS A 61 10.83 9.52 9.63
C LYS A 61 10.66 8.38 10.64
N ILE A 62 11.74 7.79 11.13
CA ILE A 62 11.67 6.75 12.16
C ILE A 62 11.09 7.32 13.46
N ILE A 63 11.52 8.51 13.88
CA ILE A 63 10.99 9.21 15.07
C ILE A 63 9.46 9.41 14.92
N LYS A 64 9.02 9.96 13.78
CA LYS A 64 7.59 10.18 13.48
C LYS A 64 6.76 8.92 13.67
N HIS A 65 7.20 7.80 13.08
CA HIS A 65 6.49 6.53 13.18
C HIS A 65 6.64 5.85 14.56
N THR A 66 7.78 6.01 15.24
CA THR A 66 7.97 5.48 16.59
C THR A 66 7.07 6.18 17.62
N LYS A 67 6.79 7.48 17.44
CA LYS A 67 5.81 8.19 18.27
C LYS A 67 4.38 7.67 18.10
N LYS A 68 4.02 7.17 16.93
CA LYS A 68 2.72 6.52 16.68
C LYS A 68 2.66 5.11 17.26
N SER A 69 3.74 4.32 17.06
CA SER A 69 3.84 2.95 17.55
C SER A 69 5.30 2.61 17.89
N PRO A 70 5.59 2.09 19.11
CA PRO A 70 6.94 1.71 19.51
C PRO A 70 7.45 0.45 18.79
N PHE A 71 6.61 -0.22 18.00
CA PHE A 71 6.91 -1.47 17.32
C PHE A 71 7.48 -1.21 15.92
N GLN A 72 8.81 -0.97 15.86
CA GLN A 72 9.51 -0.66 14.60
C GLN A 72 10.27 -1.87 14.01
N GLY A 73 9.98 -3.07 14.47
CA GLY A 73 10.60 -4.30 14.00
C GLY A 73 10.16 -5.54 14.77
N GLN A 74 10.62 -6.69 14.27
CA GLN A 74 10.42 -7.97 14.96
C GLN A 74 11.13 -7.97 16.31
N ALA A 75 10.70 -8.81 17.27
CA ALA A 75 11.22 -8.84 18.63
C ALA A 75 12.75 -8.90 18.73
N LYS A 76 13.39 -9.68 17.84
CA LYS A 76 14.87 -9.84 17.83
C LYS A 76 15.65 -8.58 17.41
N VAL A 77 15.03 -7.64 16.70
CA VAL A 77 15.71 -6.46 16.11
C VAL A 77 15.19 -5.13 16.65
N ARG A 78 14.02 -5.09 17.30
CA ARG A 78 13.42 -3.85 17.80
C ARG A 78 14.23 -3.18 18.93
N ASP A 79 15.06 -3.95 19.63
CA ASP A 79 15.95 -3.49 20.70
C ASP A 79 17.39 -3.30 20.21
N GLY A 80 17.59 -3.35 18.89
CA GLY A 80 18.88 -3.03 18.27
C GLY A 80 19.27 -1.58 18.52
N LYS A 81 20.58 -1.32 18.53
CA LYS A 81 21.18 -0.04 18.92
C LYS A 81 20.53 1.18 18.28
N MET A 82 20.22 1.12 16.98
CA MET A 82 19.60 2.22 16.24
C MET A 82 18.19 2.54 16.77
N LEU A 83 17.28 1.56 16.82
CA LEU A 83 15.90 1.76 17.28
C LEU A 83 15.83 2.10 18.77
N LYS A 84 16.74 1.53 19.60
CA LYS A 84 16.87 1.93 21.00
C LYS A 84 17.26 3.40 21.11
N SER A 85 18.23 3.87 20.34
CA SER A 85 18.66 5.28 20.36
C SER A 85 17.55 6.24 19.90
N VAL A 86 16.68 5.83 18.96
CA VAL A 86 15.50 6.61 18.60
C VAL A 86 14.54 6.74 19.79
N LYS A 87 14.30 5.66 20.53
CA LYS A 87 13.47 5.68 21.75
C LYS A 87 14.10 6.57 22.82
N ASP A 88 15.42 6.40 23.07
CA ASP A 88 16.15 7.22 24.02
C ASP A 88 16.12 8.72 23.70
N HIS A 89 16.09 9.06 22.40
CA HIS A 89 15.91 10.45 21.94
C HIS A 89 14.49 10.95 22.21
N ILE A 90 13.47 10.15 21.90
CA ILE A 90 12.05 10.49 22.17
C ILE A 90 11.83 10.70 23.68
N ASP A 91 12.49 9.88 24.52
CA ASP A 91 12.44 9.97 25.97
C ASP A 91 13.33 11.10 26.56
N GLY A 92 14.03 11.88 25.72
CA GLY A 92 14.91 12.99 26.16
C GLY A 92 16.26 12.54 26.74
N LYS A 93 16.62 11.25 26.66
CA LYS A 93 17.90 10.71 27.21
C LYS A 93 19.13 11.06 26.36
N ILE A 94 18.95 11.29 25.07
CA ILE A 94 19.97 11.76 24.14
C ILE A 94 19.45 12.88 23.25
N ASN A 95 20.33 13.82 22.87
CA ASN A 95 19.97 14.88 21.94
C ASN A 95 20.02 14.41 20.47
N MET A 96 19.56 15.26 19.56
CA MET A 96 19.53 14.97 18.12
C MET A 96 20.93 14.75 17.55
N GLU A 97 21.91 15.53 17.96
CA GLU A 97 23.29 15.42 17.48
C GLU A 97 23.85 14.01 17.73
N LYS A 98 23.72 13.52 18.96
CA LYS A 98 24.15 12.16 19.33
C LYS A 98 23.37 11.10 18.54
N LEU A 99 22.07 11.31 18.32
CA LEU A 99 21.26 10.40 17.53
C LEU A 99 21.73 10.35 16.06
N LEU A 100 22.09 11.48 15.45
CA LEU A 100 22.62 11.54 14.09
C LEU A 100 23.93 10.77 13.96
N LEU A 101 24.87 10.93 14.88
CA LEU A 101 26.13 10.16 14.90
C LEU A 101 25.87 8.64 14.97
N ILE A 102 24.89 8.22 15.78
CA ILE A 102 24.50 6.81 15.84
C ILE A 102 23.86 6.36 14.53
N THR A 103 23.00 7.20 13.94
CA THR A 103 22.33 6.92 12.66
C THR A 103 23.35 6.71 11.53
N GLU A 104 24.36 7.55 11.44
CA GLU A 104 25.43 7.40 10.46
C GLU A 104 26.18 6.08 10.63
N LYS A 105 26.42 5.66 11.85
CA LYS A 105 27.17 4.43 12.14
C LYS A 105 26.34 3.17 11.96
N GLU A 106 25.08 3.17 12.36
CA GLU A 106 24.24 1.98 12.52
C GLU A 106 23.10 1.91 11.48
N GLY A 107 22.55 3.06 11.05
CA GLY A 107 21.29 3.13 10.28
C GLY A 107 21.38 2.53 8.88
N PHE A 108 22.56 2.57 8.25
CA PHE A 108 22.75 2.23 6.84
C PHE A 108 23.43 0.88 6.58
N LYS A 109 23.85 0.16 7.63
CA LYS A 109 24.66 -1.07 7.52
C LYS A 109 24.07 -2.10 6.55
N ASP A 110 22.76 -2.31 6.61
CA ASP A 110 22.10 -3.34 5.83
C ASP A 110 21.09 -2.80 4.83
N VAL A 111 20.43 -1.68 5.14
CA VAL A 111 19.27 -1.19 4.38
C VAL A 111 19.63 -0.80 2.96
N VAL A 112 20.80 -0.20 2.75
CA VAL A 112 21.28 0.21 1.41
C VAL A 112 21.34 -0.99 0.48
N ARG A 113 21.89 -2.10 0.91
CA ARG A 113 21.95 -3.33 0.12
C ARG A 113 20.59 -4.03 0.05
N ALA A 114 19.81 -3.95 1.13
CA ALA A 114 18.60 -4.76 1.30
C ALA A 114 17.36 -4.16 0.62
N LEU A 115 17.32 -2.85 0.33
CA LEU A 115 16.12 -2.21 -0.24
C LEU A 115 15.63 -2.93 -1.50
N PRO A 116 16.44 -3.12 -2.56
CA PRO A 116 15.97 -3.70 -3.82
C PRO A 116 15.74 -5.23 -3.77
N ILE A 117 15.91 -5.85 -2.59
CA ILE A 117 15.79 -7.31 -2.45
C ILE A 117 14.40 -7.67 -1.93
N VAL A 118 13.71 -8.58 -2.62
CA VAL A 118 12.39 -9.08 -2.26
C VAL A 118 12.34 -10.61 -2.18
N GLY A 119 11.33 -11.11 -1.44
CA GLY A 119 10.98 -12.52 -1.39
C GLY A 119 11.96 -13.41 -0.62
N ILE A 120 11.62 -14.70 -0.53
CA ILE A 120 12.41 -15.73 0.18
C ILE A 120 13.72 -16.00 -0.56
N GLY A 121 13.72 -16.01 -1.88
CA GLY A 121 14.90 -16.21 -2.74
C GLY A 121 15.86 -15.03 -2.81
N ARG A 122 15.62 -13.95 -2.09
CA ARG A 122 16.45 -12.73 -2.08
C ARG A 122 16.72 -12.17 -3.48
N LYS A 123 15.70 -12.16 -4.34
CA LYS A 123 15.81 -11.63 -5.70
C LYS A 123 15.97 -10.11 -5.66
N LYS A 124 17.00 -9.60 -6.33
CA LYS A 124 17.15 -8.16 -6.58
C LYS A 124 16.21 -7.76 -7.72
N ILE A 125 15.33 -6.81 -7.47
CA ILE A 125 14.27 -6.40 -8.43
C ILE A 125 14.82 -5.41 -9.45
N THR A 126 15.59 -4.42 -9.00
CA THR A 126 16.14 -3.39 -9.87
C THR A 126 17.52 -2.91 -9.43
N ASN A 127 18.31 -2.40 -10.36
CA ASN A 127 19.55 -1.67 -10.10
C ASN A 127 19.38 -0.15 -10.35
N ASP A 128 18.21 0.28 -10.78
CA ASP A 128 17.98 1.61 -11.33
C ASP A 128 17.66 2.68 -10.25
N LEU A 129 17.83 2.37 -8.95
CA LEU A 129 17.59 3.32 -7.86
C LEU A 129 18.87 4.11 -7.53
N TYR A 130 19.95 3.41 -7.20
CA TYR A 130 21.22 4.01 -6.80
C TYR A 130 22.39 3.04 -6.91
N ILE A 131 23.60 3.60 -6.98
CA ILE A 131 24.87 2.89 -6.79
C ILE A 131 25.26 3.03 -5.30
N ASP A 132 25.62 1.92 -4.67
CA ASP A 132 26.08 1.88 -3.29
C ASP A 132 27.59 2.09 -3.20
N GLU A 133 28.01 3.28 -2.78
CA GLU A 133 29.40 3.62 -2.47
C GLU A 133 29.62 3.84 -0.95
N MET A 134 28.74 3.34 -0.09
CA MET A 134 28.78 3.57 1.36
C MET A 134 30.08 3.11 2.03
N LYS A 135 30.67 2.03 1.54
CA LYS A 135 31.92 1.47 2.12
C LYS A 135 33.15 2.29 1.73
N ILE A 136 33.23 2.74 0.50
CA ILE A 136 34.42 3.39 -0.07
C ILE A 136 34.34 4.90 0.13
N ASN A 137 33.26 5.52 -0.34
CA ASN A 137 33.11 6.97 -0.44
C ASN A 137 32.09 7.55 0.56
N LYS A 138 31.51 6.73 1.44
CA LYS A 138 30.46 7.11 2.42
C LYS A 138 29.29 7.86 1.77
N ARG A 139 28.88 7.45 0.57
CA ARG A 139 27.81 8.07 -0.21
C ARG A 139 27.00 7.05 -1.01
N ILE A 140 25.90 7.50 -1.57
CA ILE A 140 25.20 6.83 -2.68
C ILE A 140 25.18 7.77 -3.89
N ILE A 141 24.97 7.19 -5.09
CA ILE A 141 24.78 7.94 -6.33
C ILE A 141 23.43 7.52 -6.90
N LEU A 142 22.46 8.45 -6.98
CA LEU A 142 21.16 8.19 -7.56
C LEU A 142 21.27 8.01 -9.08
N GLN A 143 20.51 7.04 -9.62
CA GLN A 143 20.51 6.71 -11.04
C GLN A 143 19.57 7.63 -11.81
N ASP A 144 19.93 7.96 -13.06
CA ASP A 144 19.17 8.86 -13.93
C ASP A 144 17.69 8.44 -14.06
N LYS A 145 17.41 7.15 -14.22
CA LYS A 145 16.03 6.66 -14.31
C LYS A 145 15.21 6.96 -13.07
N PHE A 146 15.83 6.89 -11.90
CA PHE A 146 15.16 7.21 -10.64
C PHE A 146 14.98 8.73 -10.47
N LEU A 147 15.98 9.53 -10.83
CA LEU A 147 15.88 10.98 -10.88
C LEU A 147 14.74 11.43 -11.80
N MET A 148 14.67 10.88 -13.01
CA MET A 148 13.63 11.20 -13.99
C MET A 148 12.23 10.78 -13.51
N LEU A 149 12.10 9.62 -12.83
CA LEU A 149 10.84 9.20 -12.23
C LEU A 149 10.37 10.18 -11.15
N ALA A 150 11.31 10.69 -10.34
CA ALA A 150 11.03 11.59 -9.25
C ALA A 150 10.60 13.01 -9.68
N GLN A 151 10.69 13.35 -10.99
CA GLN A 151 10.13 14.60 -11.52
C GLN A 151 8.60 14.56 -11.68
N ASP A 152 7.98 13.39 -11.61
CA ASP A 152 6.53 13.29 -11.57
C ASP A 152 6.02 13.51 -10.13
N GLU A 153 5.61 14.73 -9.83
CA GLU A 153 5.15 15.10 -8.48
C GLU A 153 3.98 14.24 -7.99
N ASN A 154 3.05 13.85 -8.88
CA ASN A 154 1.92 13.00 -8.51
C ASN A 154 2.40 11.61 -8.14
N LEU A 155 3.29 11.02 -8.94
CA LEU A 155 3.86 9.72 -8.66
C LEU A 155 4.67 9.73 -7.35
N VAL A 156 5.46 10.78 -7.11
CA VAL A 156 6.21 10.93 -5.85
C VAL A 156 5.27 10.96 -4.64
N LYS A 157 4.19 11.76 -4.70
CA LYS A 157 3.17 11.81 -3.63
C LYS A 157 2.53 10.45 -3.38
N LEU A 158 2.21 9.73 -4.44
CA LEU A 158 1.63 8.38 -4.37
C LEU A 158 2.59 7.36 -3.74
N LEU A 159 3.85 7.35 -4.17
CA LEU A 159 4.87 6.44 -3.65
C LEU A 159 5.20 6.74 -2.18
N ASP A 160 5.29 8.02 -1.79
CA ASP A 160 5.53 8.42 -0.41
C ASP A 160 4.36 8.02 0.51
N ALA A 161 3.13 8.39 0.13
CA ALA A 161 1.91 8.05 0.88
C ALA A 161 1.67 6.52 0.94
N GLY A 162 1.94 5.81 -0.15
CA GLY A 162 1.86 4.36 -0.21
C GLY A 162 2.88 3.67 0.70
N THR A 163 4.08 4.25 0.81
CA THR A 163 5.13 3.75 1.71
C THR A 163 4.75 3.96 3.17
N ASP A 164 4.21 5.13 3.53
CA ASP A 164 3.69 5.41 4.89
C ASP A 164 2.56 4.43 5.25
N SER A 165 1.59 4.24 4.34
CA SER A 165 0.49 3.30 4.53
C SER A 165 0.98 1.86 4.76
N ARG A 166 1.94 1.41 3.95
CA ARG A 166 2.55 0.08 4.11
C ARG A 166 3.29 -0.05 5.43
N TRP A 167 3.97 1.00 5.87
CA TRP A 167 4.66 1.03 7.15
C TRP A 167 3.69 0.94 8.33
N ASP A 168 2.62 1.72 8.32
CA ASP A 168 1.56 1.70 9.35
C ASP A 168 0.96 0.28 9.49
N LEU A 169 0.63 -0.39 8.38
CA LEU A 169 0.15 -1.77 8.40
C LEU A 169 1.22 -2.75 8.91
N GLN A 170 2.49 -2.56 8.54
CA GLN A 170 3.58 -3.42 9.00
C GLN A 170 3.83 -3.29 10.51
N GLN A 171 3.62 -2.11 11.09
CA GLN A 171 3.70 -1.92 12.54
C GLN A 171 2.70 -2.83 13.28
N ARG A 172 1.49 -2.99 12.76
CA ARG A 172 0.49 -3.91 13.31
C ARG A 172 0.98 -5.36 13.33
N VAL A 173 1.68 -5.80 12.28
CA VAL A 173 2.29 -7.13 12.25
C VAL A 173 3.33 -7.29 13.36
N TRP A 174 4.15 -6.28 13.61
CA TRP A 174 5.19 -6.33 14.65
C TRP A 174 4.65 -6.23 16.06
N GLU A 175 3.52 -5.55 16.27
CA GLU A 175 2.81 -5.51 17.56
C GLU A 175 2.32 -6.90 18.00
N LYS A 176 2.26 -7.88 17.09
CA LYS A 176 1.68 -9.22 17.34
C LYS A 176 0.25 -9.18 17.89
N LYS A 177 -0.46 -8.08 17.70
CA LYS A 177 -1.82 -7.86 18.20
C LYS A 177 -2.87 -8.05 17.12
N ILE A 178 -2.51 -8.64 15.96
CA ILE A 178 -3.51 -8.99 14.97
C ILE A 178 -4.25 -10.22 15.49
N HIS A 179 -5.45 -9.98 16.01
CA HIS A 179 -6.35 -11.07 16.35
C HIS A 179 -6.82 -11.73 15.04
N PRO A 180 -6.94 -13.08 14.97
CA PRO A 180 -7.47 -13.75 13.77
C PRO A 180 -8.86 -13.29 13.35
N SER A 181 -9.64 -12.72 14.27
CA SER A 181 -10.96 -12.12 14.00
C SER A 181 -10.92 -10.60 13.78
N ALA A 182 -9.75 -9.98 13.75
CA ALA A 182 -9.63 -8.56 13.48
C ALA A 182 -9.99 -8.29 12.01
N LEU A 183 -11.13 -7.66 11.80
CA LEU A 183 -11.60 -7.25 10.49
C LEU A 183 -11.14 -5.82 10.23
N ILE A 184 -10.50 -5.61 9.09
CA ILE A 184 -10.17 -4.28 8.61
C ILE A 184 -11.35 -3.78 7.78
N SER A 185 -11.99 -2.73 8.26
CA SER A 185 -13.10 -2.05 7.60
C SER A 185 -12.73 -0.61 7.21
N PHE A 186 -13.61 0.04 6.48
CA PHE A 186 -13.45 1.41 6.04
C PHE A 186 -14.26 2.37 6.92
N ASP A 187 -13.63 3.43 7.40
CA ASP A 187 -14.27 4.57 8.03
C ASP A 187 -14.44 5.69 7.00
N GLU A 188 -15.66 5.86 6.52
CA GLU A 188 -16.01 6.87 5.51
C GLU A 188 -15.76 8.29 6.02
N ASN A 189 -16.03 8.57 7.31
CA ASN A 189 -15.90 9.91 7.89
C ASN A 189 -14.45 10.41 7.88
N ASN A 190 -13.50 9.50 8.09
CA ASN A 190 -12.09 9.84 8.19
C ASN A 190 -11.26 9.37 6.97
N GLY A 191 -11.86 8.63 6.04
CA GLY A 191 -11.15 8.04 4.90
C GLY A 191 -10.07 7.02 5.29
N MET A 192 -10.20 6.40 6.47
CA MET A 192 -9.20 5.54 7.07
C MET A 192 -9.60 4.08 7.07
N LEU A 193 -8.61 3.19 6.93
CA LEU A 193 -8.80 1.79 7.33
C LEU A 193 -8.76 1.70 8.86
N VAL A 194 -9.69 0.95 9.42
CA VAL A 194 -9.82 0.73 10.86
C VAL A 194 -9.86 -0.75 11.19
N GLU A 195 -9.28 -1.11 12.32
CA GLU A 195 -9.41 -2.44 12.92
C GLU A 195 -10.52 -2.40 13.96
N GLU A 196 -11.53 -3.22 13.78
CA GLU A 196 -12.62 -3.36 14.74
C GLU A 196 -12.32 -4.52 15.70
N ARG A 197 -12.26 -4.23 17.01
CA ARG A 197 -12.08 -5.21 18.08
C ARG A 197 -13.12 -4.95 19.15
N PHE A 198 -13.94 -5.94 19.55
CA PHE A 198 -14.77 -5.88 20.75
C PHE A 198 -14.97 -4.46 21.30
N ASN A 199 -15.73 -3.62 20.83
CA ASN A 199 -16.00 -2.24 21.29
C ASN A 199 -14.84 -1.22 21.16
N GLN A 200 -13.73 -1.57 20.52
CA GLN A 200 -12.66 -0.62 20.20
C GLN A 200 -12.50 -0.48 18.70
N ARG A 201 -12.39 0.75 18.24
CA ARG A 201 -12.12 1.11 16.85
C ARG A 201 -10.73 1.73 16.78
N ILE A 202 -9.81 1.06 16.08
CA ILE A 202 -8.42 1.48 15.97
C ILE A 202 -8.13 1.93 14.56
N PHE A 203 -7.88 3.22 14.37
CA PHE A 203 -7.44 3.76 13.07
C PHE A 203 -6.07 3.21 12.69
N LEU A 204 -5.96 2.67 11.47
CA LEU A 204 -4.74 2.06 10.97
C LEU A 204 -3.98 2.99 10.03
N THR A 205 -4.58 3.30 8.89
CA THR A 205 -3.93 4.07 7.82
C THR A 205 -4.95 4.59 6.81
N SER A 206 -4.53 5.56 5.99
CA SER A 206 -5.37 6.12 4.93
C SER A 206 -5.71 5.09 3.86
N THR A 207 -6.98 5.01 3.49
CA THR A 207 -7.50 4.00 2.55
C THR A 207 -7.03 4.23 1.12
N LYS A 208 -7.09 5.45 0.60
CA LYS A 208 -6.69 5.77 -0.78
C LYS A 208 -5.26 5.33 -1.11
N PRO A 209 -4.22 5.72 -0.33
CA PRO A 209 -2.85 5.26 -0.58
C PRO A 209 -2.71 3.74 -0.50
N THR A 210 -3.42 3.10 0.45
CA THR A 210 -3.41 1.64 0.58
C THR A 210 -3.93 0.97 -0.68
N LEU A 211 -5.09 1.39 -1.18
CA LEU A 211 -5.67 0.85 -2.42
C LEU A 211 -4.81 1.14 -3.65
N THR A 212 -4.24 2.34 -3.75
CA THR A 212 -3.37 2.74 -4.87
C THR A 212 -2.14 1.84 -4.98
N ASN A 213 -1.61 1.37 -3.86
CA ASN A 213 -0.49 0.44 -3.85
C ASN A 213 -0.78 -0.86 -4.63
N TYR A 214 -2.03 -1.32 -4.66
CA TYR A 214 -2.44 -2.55 -5.36
C TYR A 214 -3.09 -2.29 -6.70
N GLN A 215 -3.73 -1.13 -6.86
CA GLN A 215 -4.50 -0.76 -8.04
C GLN A 215 -3.69 0.07 -9.04
N GLY A 216 -2.60 0.73 -8.58
CA GLY A 216 -1.90 1.79 -9.33
C GLY A 216 -2.58 3.15 -9.15
N ASP A 217 -2.00 4.16 -9.79
CA ASP A 217 -2.47 5.55 -9.81
C ASP A 217 -3.57 5.79 -10.86
N VAL A 218 -4.43 4.81 -11.05
CA VAL A 218 -5.49 4.81 -12.06
C VAL A 218 -6.86 4.59 -11.42
N CYS A 219 -7.89 5.09 -12.06
CA CYS A 219 -9.27 4.72 -11.73
C CYS A 219 -9.46 3.21 -11.96
N PHE A 220 -10.08 2.52 -10.99
CA PHE A 220 -10.34 1.09 -11.09
C PHE A 220 -11.14 0.72 -12.34
N TYR A 221 -12.09 1.55 -12.75
CA TYR A 221 -13.00 1.25 -13.85
C TYR A 221 -12.48 1.70 -15.22
N CYS A 222 -12.15 2.99 -15.41
CA CYS A 222 -11.77 3.50 -16.73
C CYS A 222 -10.27 3.43 -17.01
N ARG A 223 -9.42 3.12 -16.03
CA ARG A 223 -7.96 3.04 -16.17
C ARG A 223 -7.24 4.34 -16.46
N LYS A 224 -7.96 5.45 -16.52
CA LYS A 224 -7.33 6.75 -16.69
C LYS A 224 -6.45 7.06 -15.47
N PRO A 225 -5.22 7.57 -15.68
CA PRO A 225 -4.37 8.04 -14.59
C PRO A 225 -5.00 9.23 -13.87
N TYR A 226 -4.86 9.27 -12.55
CA TYR A 226 -5.33 10.36 -11.69
C TYR A 226 -4.33 10.62 -10.56
N SER A 227 -4.29 11.87 -10.08
CA SER A 227 -3.67 12.16 -8.80
C SER A 227 -4.50 11.55 -7.66
N LEU A 228 -3.86 11.32 -6.51
CA LEU A 228 -4.53 10.75 -5.34
C LEU A 228 -5.74 11.57 -4.89
N ASP A 229 -5.67 12.90 -5.02
CA ASP A 229 -6.73 13.83 -4.61
C ASP A 229 -7.98 13.74 -5.51
N ASN A 230 -7.81 13.33 -6.77
CA ASN A 230 -8.89 13.18 -7.75
C ASN A 230 -9.52 11.78 -7.78
N LEU A 231 -9.08 10.88 -6.92
CA LEU A 231 -9.69 9.57 -6.70
C LEU A 231 -10.57 9.60 -5.45
N GLU A 232 -11.66 8.85 -5.48
CA GLU A 232 -12.57 8.63 -4.37
C GLU A 232 -12.55 7.14 -4.00
N VAL A 233 -12.68 6.83 -2.71
CA VAL A 233 -12.88 5.45 -2.25
C VAL A 233 -14.32 5.07 -2.50
N GLU A 234 -14.52 3.98 -3.21
CA GLU A 234 -15.81 3.49 -3.68
C GLU A 234 -16.04 2.05 -3.22
N HIS A 235 -17.25 1.73 -2.80
CA HIS A 235 -17.67 0.36 -2.56
C HIS A 235 -17.99 -0.33 -3.89
N PHE A 236 -17.21 -1.33 -4.25
CA PHE A 236 -17.42 -2.09 -5.49
C PHE A 236 -18.79 -2.77 -5.51
N ILE A 237 -19.16 -3.45 -4.44
CA ILE A 237 -20.52 -3.94 -4.16
C ILE A 237 -21.20 -2.88 -3.30
N PRO A 238 -22.32 -2.31 -3.75
CA PRO A 238 -23.02 -1.25 -3.02
C PRO A 238 -23.43 -1.65 -1.61
N LEU A 239 -23.33 -0.73 -0.65
CA LEU A 239 -23.75 -0.98 0.75
C LEU A 239 -25.25 -1.31 0.86
N ASP A 240 -26.09 -0.80 -0.05
CA ASP A 240 -27.53 -1.07 -0.09
C ASP A 240 -27.86 -2.55 -0.36
N LEU A 241 -26.88 -3.37 -0.79
CA LEU A 241 -27.06 -4.82 -0.91
C LEU A 241 -27.48 -5.44 0.43
N ASP A 242 -26.85 -5.05 1.57
CA ASP A 242 -27.22 -5.58 2.89
C ASP A 242 -28.63 -5.20 3.29
N LYS A 243 -29.04 -3.95 2.99
CA LYS A 243 -30.40 -3.46 3.22
C LYS A 243 -31.42 -4.21 2.36
N SER A 244 -31.15 -4.36 1.07
CA SER A 244 -32.02 -5.09 0.14
C SER A 244 -32.15 -6.55 0.53
N PHE A 245 -31.04 -7.19 0.89
CA PHE A 245 -31.02 -8.57 1.38
C PHE A 245 -31.84 -8.73 2.66
N TYR A 246 -31.70 -7.82 3.63
CA TYR A 246 -32.48 -7.86 4.87
C TYR A 246 -33.98 -7.70 4.61
N LEU A 247 -34.39 -6.78 3.74
CA LEU A 247 -35.80 -6.55 3.40
C LEU A 247 -36.45 -7.79 2.78
N GLN A 248 -35.75 -8.50 1.91
CA GLN A 248 -36.28 -9.70 1.24
C GLN A 248 -36.15 -10.97 2.05
N LYS A 249 -35.01 -11.24 2.68
CA LYS A 249 -34.71 -12.50 3.35
C LYS A 249 -34.91 -12.45 4.87
N LYS A 250 -35.15 -11.26 5.45
CA LYS A 250 -35.26 -11.02 6.91
C LYS A 250 -34.05 -11.50 7.72
N LYS A 251 -32.87 -11.53 7.07
CA LYS A 251 -31.58 -11.94 7.63
C LYS A 251 -30.49 -10.96 7.24
N ARG A 252 -29.46 -10.81 8.08
CA ARG A 252 -28.28 -10.03 7.73
C ARG A 252 -27.37 -10.76 6.74
N LEU A 253 -26.77 -10.00 5.82
CA LEU A 253 -25.74 -10.52 4.93
C LEU A 253 -24.53 -10.94 5.76
N LYS A 254 -24.02 -12.16 5.53
CA LYS A 254 -22.82 -12.67 6.22
C LYS A 254 -21.51 -12.12 5.66
N TYR A 255 -21.57 -11.16 4.76
CA TYR A 255 -20.41 -10.52 4.15
C TYR A 255 -20.35 -9.05 4.61
N ASN A 256 -19.19 -8.66 5.14
CA ASN A 256 -18.97 -7.26 5.51
C ASN A 256 -18.66 -6.43 4.27
N LEU A 257 -19.60 -5.63 3.82
CA LEU A 257 -19.43 -4.76 2.65
C LEU A 257 -18.43 -3.61 2.88
N ASN A 258 -18.15 -3.26 4.13
CA ASN A 258 -17.14 -2.25 4.50
C ASN A 258 -15.70 -2.80 4.57
N ASN A 259 -15.47 -4.07 4.21
CA ASN A 259 -14.12 -4.62 4.22
C ASN A 259 -13.26 -4.08 3.07
N VAL A 260 -11.94 -4.06 3.27
CA VAL A 260 -10.97 -3.54 2.28
C VAL A 260 -11.05 -4.25 0.93
N GLY A 261 -11.48 -5.50 0.89
CA GLY A 261 -11.63 -6.28 -0.34
C GLY A 261 -12.77 -5.80 -1.24
N ASN A 262 -13.71 -5.03 -0.69
CA ASN A 262 -14.83 -4.42 -1.43
C ASN A 262 -14.57 -2.98 -1.85
N LEU A 263 -13.41 -2.40 -1.52
CA LEU A 263 -13.11 -1.00 -1.80
C LEU A 263 -12.22 -0.85 -3.03
N VAL A 264 -12.48 0.17 -3.84
CA VAL A 264 -11.67 0.55 -4.99
C VAL A 264 -11.47 2.07 -5.04
N ASN A 265 -10.38 2.53 -5.64
CA ASN A 265 -10.22 3.94 -5.96
C ASN A 265 -10.85 4.21 -7.34
N ALA A 266 -11.82 5.10 -7.40
CA ALA A 266 -12.50 5.48 -8.64
C ALA A 266 -12.46 6.99 -8.86
N CYS A 267 -12.48 7.44 -10.12
CA CYS A 267 -12.67 8.85 -10.42
C CYS A 267 -14.14 9.25 -10.29
N LYS A 268 -14.42 10.52 -10.04
CA LYS A 268 -15.78 11.07 -9.93
C LYS A 268 -16.68 10.70 -11.11
N LYS A 269 -16.13 10.68 -12.35
CA LYS A 269 -16.86 10.33 -13.55
C LYS A 269 -17.38 8.88 -13.53
N CYS A 270 -16.59 7.94 -12.99
CA CYS A 270 -16.99 6.53 -12.90
C CYS A 270 -17.78 6.24 -11.62
N ASN A 271 -17.47 6.93 -10.51
CA ASN A 271 -18.19 6.78 -9.26
C ASN A 271 -19.59 7.38 -9.31
N GLY A 272 -19.77 8.58 -9.93
CA GLY A 272 -21.03 9.31 -9.97
C GLY A 272 -22.22 8.56 -10.56
N PRO A 273 -22.13 7.92 -11.74
CA PRO A 273 -23.23 7.15 -12.31
C PRO A 273 -23.61 5.94 -11.46
N LYS A 274 -22.63 5.27 -10.88
CA LYS A 274 -22.84 4.13 -9.99
C LYS A 274 -23.41 4.56 -8.63
N GLY A 275 -22.92 5.66 -8.08
CA GLY A 275 -23.32 6.16 -6.75
C GLY A 275 -24.69 6.85 -6.71
N LYS A 276 -25.20 7.39 -7.84
CA LYS A 276 -26.50 8.09 -7.86
C LYS A 276 -27.72 7.19 -7.67
N TRP A 277 -27.58 5.88 -7.93
CA TRP A 277 -28.74 4.99 -8.00
C TRP A 277 -28.64 3.77 -7.07
N HIS A 278 -27.75 3.73 -6.11
CA HIS A 278 -27.60 2.70 -5.04
C HIS A 278 -27.95 1.22 -5.42
N LEU A 279 -28.33 0.96 -6.67
CA LEU A 279 -28.83 -0.31 -7.18
C LEU A 279 -27.98 -0.88 -8.32
N TYR A 280 -26.85 -0.25 -8.65
CA TYR A 280 -25.96 -0.73 -9.70
C TYR A 280 -24.78 -1.50 -9.14
N PHE A 281 -24.46 -2.63 -9.77
CA PHE A 281 -23.23 -3.38 -9.51
C PHE A 281 -22.42 -3.54 -10.81
N PRO A 282 -21.08 -3.64 -10.73
CA PRO A 282 -20.25 -3.66 -11.92
C PRO A 282 -20.40 -4.94 -12.75
N LYS A 283 -20.23 -4.82 -14.07
CA LYS A 283 -20.23 -5.92 -15.03
C LYS A 283 -19.17 -6.99 -14.69
N LYS A 284 -19.42 -8.23 -15.12
CA LYS A 284 -18.63 -9.42 -14.83
C LYS A 284 -17.10 -9.25 -14.93
N LYS A 285 -16.60 -8.53 -15.95
CA LYS A 285 -15.16 -8.27 -16.12
C LYS A 285 -14.52 -7.62 -14.89
N PHE A 286 -15.19 -6.68 -14.23
CA PHE A 286 -14.66 -5.99 -13.05
C PHE A 286 -14.57 -6.87 -11.80
N TRP A 287 -15.37 -7.94 -11.72
CA TRP A 287 -15.29 -8.91 -10.61
C TRP A 287 -14.03 -9.76 -10.69
N TYR A 288 -13.62 -10.16 -11.88
CA TYR A 288 -12.32 -10.83 -12.08
C TYR A 288 -11.15 -9.92 -11.67
N GLU A 289 -11.25 -8.65 -11.99
CA GLU A 289 -10.25 -7.65 -11.66
C GLU A 289 -10.15 -7.40 -10.16
N LEU A 290 -11.30 -7.27 -9.50
CA LEU A 290 -11.36 -7.16 -8.05
C LEU A 290 -10.74 -8.39 -7.39
N HIS A 291 -11.07 -9.58 -7.87
CA HIS A 291 -10.45 -10.82 -7.39
C HIS A 291 -8.94 -10.79 -7.55
N SER A 292 -8.44 -10.50 -8.74
CA SER A 292 -6.98 -10.46 -9.00
C SER A 292 -6.26 -9.44 -8.11
N ARG A 293 -6.83 -8.24 -7.91
CA ARG A 293 -6.29 -7.24 -6.99
C ARG A 293 -6.30 -7.75 -5.53
N ASN A 294 -7.38 -8.39 -5.09
CA ASN A 294 -7.51 -8.93 -3.74
C ASN A 294 -6.49 -10.05 -3.48
N GLU A 295 -6.19 -10.89 -4.47
CA GLU A 295 -5.15 -11.91 -4.35
C GLU A 295 -3.75 -11.29 -4.15
N GLN A 296 -3.48 -10.13 -4.73
CA GLN A 296 -2.23 -9.42 -4.44
C GLN A 296 -2.16 -8.91 -2.99
N MET A 297 -3.27 -8.45 -2.41
CA MET A 297 -3.34 -8.11 -1.00
C MET A 297 -3.09 -9.32 -0.10
N CYS A 298 -3.68 -10.47 -0.42
CA CYS A 298 -3.45 -11.73 0.31
C CYS A 298 -1.97 -12.14 0.31
N ASN A 299 -1.26 -11.91 -0.79
CA ASN A 299 0.14 -12.32 -0.94
C ASN A 299 1.15 -11.29 -0.42
N SER A 300 0.70 -10.14 0.08
CA SER A 300 1.59 -9.04 0.43
C SER A 300 1.51 -8.61 1.90
N GLU A 301 0.32 -8.56 2.49
CA GLU A 301 0.11 -7.97 3.81
C GLU A 301 -0.81 -8.80 4.70
N LYS A 302 -0.24 -9.33 5.80
CA LYS A 302 -0.95 -10.22 6.71
C LYS A 302 -2.27 -9.66 7.25
N PRO A 303 -2.40 -8.39 7.67
CA PRO A 303 -3.69 -7.86 8.14
C PRO A 303 -4.76 -7.89 7.06
N LEU A 304 -4.42 -7.50 5.82
CA LEU A 304 -5.35 -7.53 4.69
C LEU A 304 -5.70 -8.96 4.29
N GLU A 305 -4.69 -9.84 4.25
CA GLU A 305 -4.89 -11.28 4.00
C GLU A 305 -5.91 -11.89 4.96
N LEU A 306 -5.76 -11.68 6.28
CA LEU A 306 -6.68 -12.21 7.28
C LEU A 306 -8.10 -11.69 7.10
N THR A 307 -8.25 -10.40 6.78
CA THR A 307 -9.56 -9.80 6.50
C THR A 307 -10.21 -10.44 5.27
N LEU A 308 -9.44 -10.61 4.18
CA LEU A 308 -9.94 -11.23 2.95
C LEU A 308 -10.29 -12.70 3.16
N GLN A 309 -9.46 -13.44 3.89
CA GLN A 309 -9.73 -14.85 4.22
C GLN A 309 -10.98 -15.00 5.08
N SER A 310 -11.19 -14.12 6.04
CA SER A 310 -12.37 -14.12 6.91
C SER A 310 -13.67 -13.83 6.14
N ASN A 311 -13.62 -12.91 5.18
CA ASN A 311 -14.82 -12.48 4.44
C ASN A 311 -15.10 -13.33 3.19
N LEU A 312 -14.08 -13.74 2.45
CA LEU A 312 -14.22 -14.39 1.16
C LEU A 312 -13.84 -15.87 1.15
N GLY A 313 -12.99 -16.31 2.09
CA GLY A 313 -12.54 -17.70 2.17
C GLY A 313 -11.02 -17.85 2.22
N LYS A 314 -10.55 -19.00 2.68
CA LYS A 314 -9.12 -19.25 2.95
C LYS A 314 -8.29 -19.47 1.69
N THR A 315 -8.86 -20.13 0.66
CA THR A 315 -8.16 -20.40 -0.60
C THR A 315 -8.57 -19.40 -1.69
N LYS A 316 -7.75 -19.30 -2.74
CA LYS A 316 -8.02 -18.44 -3.91
C LYS A 316 -9.36 -18.81 -4.56
N GLU A 317 -9.62 -20.10 -4.69
CA GLU A 317 -10.84 -20.65 -5.29
C GLU A 317 -12.07 -20.29 -4.46
N GLN A 318 -12.00 -20.44 -3.13
CA GLN A 318 -13.08 -20.06 -2.23
C GLN A 318 -13.40 -18.54 -2.31
N ARG A 319 -12.36 -17.71 -2.37
CA ARG A 319 -12.54 -16.25 -2.50
C ARG A 319 -13.17 -15.88 -3.83
N PHE A 320 -12.77 -16.55 -4.92
CA PHE A 320 -13.40 -16.34 -6.21
C PHE A 320 -14.86 -16.78 -6.22
N GLN A 321 -15.14 -18.00 -5.73
CA GLN A 321 -16.50 -18.51 -5.65
C GLN A 321 -17.42 -17.62 -4.81
N LYS A 322 -16.89 -17.06 -3.71
CA LYS A 322 -17.65 -16.12 -2.88
C LYS A 322 -18.00 -14.83 -3.60
N LEU A 323 -17.10 -14.30 -4.44
CA LEU A 323 -17.41 -13.14 -5.27
C LEU A 323 -18.47 -13.45 -6.34
N VAL A 324 -18.44 -14.67 -6.92
CA VAL A 324 -19.50 -15.14 -7.84
C VAL A 324 -20.85 -15.19 -7.12
N GLU A 325 -20.93 -15.81 -5.94
CA GLU A 325 -22.15 -15.86 -5.12
C GLU A 325 -22.69 -14.45 -4.81
N LEU A 326 -21.82 -13.50 -4.47
CA LEU A 326 -22.22 -12.12 -4.20
C LEU A 326 -22.76 -11.42 -5.46
N ARG A 327 -22.16 -11.69 -6.62
CA ARG A 327 -22.66 -11.16 -7.89
C ARG A 327 -24.03 -11.74 -8.23
N ASP A 328 -24.20 -13.04 -8.09
CA ASP A 328 -25.48 -13.70 -8.36
C ASP A 328 -26.57 -13.19 -7.41
N LEU A 329 -26.21 -12.91 -6.14
CA LEU A 329 -27.10 -12.28 -5.18
C LEU A 329 -27.53 -10.87 -5.61
N CYS A 330 -26.64 -10.08 -6.24
CA CYS A 330 -27.01 -8.77 -6.78
C CYS A 330 -28.11 -8.92 -7.86
N PHE A 331 -28.02 -9.92 -8.73
CA PHE A 331 -29.10 -10.21 -9.70
C PHE A 331 -30.39 -10.68 -9.03
N GLU A 332 -30.29 -11.58 -8.06
CA GLU A 332 -31.44 -12.10 -7.31
C GLU A 332 -32.22 -10.96 -6.60
N LEU A 333 -31.50 -9.92 -6.16
CA LEU A 333 -32.11 -8.75 -5.49
C LEU A 333 -32.49 -7.64 -6.46
N TYR A 334 -32.62 -7.94 -7.75
CA TYR A 334 -33.02 -7.03 -8.82
C TYR A 334 -32.15 -5.77 -8.99
N MET A 335 -30.86 -5.86 -8.64
CA MET A 335 -29.90 -4.81 -8.90
C MET A 335 -29.53 -4.78 -10.39
N GLN A 336 -29.25 -3.60 -10.92
CA GLN A 336 -28.89 -3.46 -12.33
C GLN A 336 -27.38 -3.61 -12.52
N GLU A 337 -26.98 -4.30 -13.59
CA GLU A 337 -25.56 -4.41 -13.97
C GLU A 337 -25.11 -3.11 -14.66
N TRP A 338 -24.03 -2.54 -14.18
CA TRP A 338 -23.40 -1.37 -14.80
C TRP A 338 -22.33 -1.81 -15.79
N GLU A 339 -22.48 -1.41 -17.06
CA GLU A 339 -21.57 -1.76 -18.16
C GLU A 339 -20.14 -1.25 -17.97
N GLY A 340 -19.95 -0.24 -17.17
CA GLY A 340 -18.70 0.48 -17.00
C GLY A 340 -18.66 1.78 -17.83
N PRO A 341 -17.50 2.46 -17.84
CA PRO A 341 -17.31 3.66 -18.65
C PRO A 341 -17.30 3.31 -20.15
N SER A 342 -17.76 4.27 -20.97
CA SER A 342 -17.74 4.13 -22.43
C SER A 342 -16.34 4.01 -23.03
N GLU A 343 -15.34 4.58 -22.35
CA GLU A 343 -13.93 4.55 -22.76
C GLU A 343 -13.06 3.97 -21.66
N MET A 344 -12.14 3.07 -22.01
CA MET A 344 -11.12 2.52 -21.12
C MET A 344 -9.73 2.89 -21.62
N TYR A 345 -8.87 3.31 -20.70
CA TYR A 345 -7.48 3.72 -20.97
C TYR A 345 -6.50 2.58 -20.64
N GLY A 346 -6.21 1.75 -21.64
CA GLY A 346 -5.21 0.67 -21.54
C GLY A 346 -5.72 -0.63 -20.88
N PRO A 347 -4.89 -1.69 -20.98
CA PRO A 347 -5.21 -3.00 -20.42
C PRO A 347 -5.13 -2.99 -18.89
N MET A 348 -5.77 -3.98 -18.29
CA MET A 348 -5.71 -4.22 -16.86
C MET A 348 -4.30 -4.61 -16.42
N GLN A 349 -3.86 -4.14 -15.26
CA GLN A 349 -2.53 -4.49 -14.72
C GLN A 349 -2.40 -5.98 -14.32
N TYR A 350 -3.49 -6.74 -14.30
CA TYR A 350 -3.59 -8.06 -13.72
C TYR A 350 -3.72 -9.20 -14.74
N ASP A 351 -3.73 -8.90 -16.05
CA ASP A 351 -3.91 -9.89 -17.13
C ASP A 351 -2.63 -10.71 -17.45
N LYS A 352 -1.61 -10.66 -16.60
CA LYS A 352 -0.39 -11.45 -16.81
C LYS A 352 -0.06 -12.24 -15.53
N ASN A 353 -0.76 -13.38 -15.37
CA ASN A 353 -0.20 -14.64 -14.82
C ASN A 353 -1.28 -15.71 -14.84
#